data_9bb87fe598611cdbbba4103897769d51
#
_entry.id   9bb87fe598611cdbbba4103897769d51
#
_cell.length_a   1.000
_cell.length_b   1.000
_cell.length_c   1.000
_cell.angle_alpha   90.00
_cell.angle_beta   90.00
_cell.angle_gamma   90.00
#
_symmetry.space_group_name_H-M   'P 1'
#
loop_
_entity.id
_entity.type
_entity.pdbx_description
1 polymer ?
#
loop_
_entity_poly.entity_id
_entity_poly.type
_entity_poly.pdbx_seq_one_letter_code
_entity_poly.pdbx_strand_id
1 'polypeptide(L)'
;MEPSDRRPRIAVFGPSPLLSVTVEALPGDRDDIHLHPGGQGVWVTRTAGELGADPILCAFIGGETGAVLEPLLEALPGELRLVRTATANGSAVVDRRQGERRVLAARWSDPVSRHEIDDLVSIACAETLGSEVLAVCGGYPAGVVPDTVYGELVATARANGVPSFVDLSSPSLDGALEAGPDVVKINDWQLAEWLSAPVDGARWRPAAERLLAAGAGAAVITRAGEPALAVRDGEAWEVVPPRLERGFRQGCGDSMLGAMAATTAAGEAWERSLVVGAAAGAACFLRQGLGSAKRGVIDELAERVELRPLG
;
A
#
# COMPACT_ATOMS: atom_id res chain seq x y z
N MET A 1 4.62 15.86 30.03
CA MET A 1 3.59 16.05 28.97
C MET A 1 2.97 14.69 28.79
N GLU A 2 1.71 14.50 29.16
CA GLU A 2 1.00 13.23 28.97
C GLU A 2 0.96 12.90 27.47
N PRO A 3 1.07 11.61 27.07
CA PRO A 3 0.92 11.23 25.67
C PRO A 3 -0.46 11.69 25.22
N SER A 4 -0.50 12.47 24.17
CA SER A 4 -1.76 12.96 23.62
C SER A 4 -2.62 11.75 23.27
N ASP A 5 -3.86 11.73 23.75
CA ASP A 5 -4.89 10.70 23.48
C ASP A 5 -5.34 10.69 21.99
N ARG A 6 -4.61 11.47 21.17
CA ARG A 6 -4.88 11.63 19.73
C ARG A 6 -4.19 10.51 18.95
N ARG A 7 -4.98 9.81 18.15
CA ARG A 7 -4.47 8.82 17.18
C ARG A 7 -3.61 9.51 16.12
N PRO A 8 -2.48 8.90 15.72
CA PRO A 8 -1.64 9.49 14.68
C PRO A 8 -2.36 9.53 13.34
N ARG A 9 -2.31 10.66 12.65
CA ARG A 9 -2.93 10.85 11.32
C ARG A 9 -1.98 10.40 10.22
N ILE A 10 -2.53 9.76 9.19
CA ILE A 10 -1.77 9.32 8.02
C ILE A 10 -2.50 9.77 6.76
N ALA A 11 -1.89 10.66 5.99
CA ALA A 11 -2.40 10.96 4.66
C ALA A 11 -2.08 9.79 3.72
N VAL A 12 -3.10 9.29 3.01
CA VAL A 12 -2.95 8.17 2.06
C VAL A 12 -3.38 8.67 0.68
N PHE A 13 -2.43 8.83 -0.23
CA PHE A 13 -2.71 9.07 -1.63
C PHE A 13 -2.87 7.74 -2.35
N GLY A 14 -4.11 7.37 -2.63
CA GLY A 14 -4.49 6.16 -3.35
C GLY A 14 -5.53 6.48 -4.42
N PRO A 15 -5.13 7.11 -5.56
CA PRO A 15 -6.05 7.81 -6.46
C PRO A 15 -7.09 6.91 -7.12
N SER A 16 -6.82 5.61 -7.26
CA SER A 16 -7.61 4.70 -8.10
C SER A 16 -8.20 3.53 -7.30
N PRO A 17 -9.20 3.75 -6.43
CA PRO A 17 -9.93 2.64 -5.83
C PRO A 17 -10.65 1.82 -6.89
N LEU A 18 -10.75 0.51 -6.65
CA LEU A 18 -11.26 -0.49 -7.58
C LEU A 18 -12.44 -1.23 -6.96
N LEU A 19 -13.55 -1.39 -7.70
CA LEU A 19 -14.62 -2.30 -7.29
C LEU A 19 -14.24 -3.74 -7.65
N SER A 20 -14.12 -4.60 -6.64
CA SER A 20 -13.87 -6.02 -6.83
C SER A 20 -15.12 -6.84 -6.53
N VAL A 21 -15.57 -7.62 -7.52
CA VAL A 21 -16.64 -8.59 -7.36
C VAL A 21 -15.99 -9.97 -7.31
N THR A 22 -16.07 -10.63 -6.16
CA THR A 22 -15.46 -11.95 -5.96
C THR A 22 -16.54 -13.02 -5.87
N VAL A 23 -16.37 -14.10 -6.63
CA VAL A 23 -17.25 -15.26 -6.60
C VAL A 23 -16.50 -16.41 -5.90
N GLU A 24 -17.09 -16.96 -4.84
CA GLU A 24 -16.55 -18.07 -4.06
C GLU A 24 -17.53 -19.25 -4.05
N ALA A 25 -17.02 -20.48 -3.92
CA ALA A 25 -17.89 -21.64 -3.79
C ALA A 25 -18.38 -21.80 -2.34
N LEU A 26 -19.68 -22.06 -2.21
CA LEU A 26 -20.30 -22.50 -0.94
C LEU A 26 -20.66 -24.00 -1.02
N PRO A 27 -20.84 -24.67 0.12
CA PRO A 27 -21.35 -26.06 0.12
C PRO A 27 -22.69 -26.18 -0.58
N GLY A 28 -22.86 -27.25 -1.36
CA GLY A 28 -24.13 -27.60 -2.04
C GLY A 28 -24.36 -26.83 -3.36
N ASP A 29 -23.34 -26.74 -4.19
CA ASP A 29 -23.41 -26.11 -5.54
C ASP A 29 -23.98 -24.68 -5.55
N ARG A 30 -23.66 -23.89 -4.54
CA ARG A 30 -24.03 -22.48 -4.46
C ARG A 30 -22.80 -21.61 -4.60
N ASP A 31 -22.98 -20.44 -5.17
CA ASP A 31 -21.98 -19.40 -5.23
C ASP A 31 -22.24 -18.35 -4.13
N ASP A 32 -21.18 -17.80 -3.58
CA ASP A 32 -21.18 -16.60 -2.77
C ASP A 32 -20.56 -15.44 -3.55
N ILE A 33 -21.20 -14.29 -3.53
CA ILE A 33 -20.77 -13.12 -4.31
C ILE A 33 -20.53 -11.95 -3.37
N HIS A 34 -19.30 -11.49 -3.33
CA HIS A 34 -18.88 -10.37 -2.50
C HIS A 34 -18.47 -9.17 -3.33
N LEU A 35 -18.92 -7.98 -2.91
CA LEU A 35 -18.45 -6.70 -3.43
C LEU A 35 -17.49 -6.09 -2.42
N HIS A 36 -16.30 -5.73 -2.89
CA HIS A 36 -15.25 -5.17 -2.04
C HIS A 36 -14.67 -3.89 -2.65
N PRO A 37 -14.38 -2.88 -1.84
CA PRO A 37 -13.48 -1.83 -2.27
C PRO A 37 -12.05 -2.40 -2.26
N GLY A 38 -11.36 -2.27 -3.38
CA GLY A 38 -9.98 -2.68 -3.59
C GLY A 38 -9.13 -1.51 -4.05
N GLY A 39 -7.87 -1.80 -4.28
CA GLY A 39 -6.83 -0.85 -4.64
C GLY A 39 -5.85 -0.64 -3.49
N GLN A 40 -4.61 -0.32 -3.82
CA GLN A 40 -3.51 -0.19 -2.86
C GLN A 40 -3.86 0.75 -1.71
N GLY A 41 -4.32 1.99 -2.00
CA GLY A 41 -4.70 2.98 -0.99
C GLY A 41 -5.79 2.50 -0.03
N VAL A 42 -6.76 1.73 -0.52
CA VAL A 42 -7.82 1.13 0.30
C VAL A 42 -7.24 0.16 1.34
N TRP A 43 -6.30 -0.69 0.92
CA TRP A 43 -5.69 -1.68 1.82
C TRP A 43 -4.72 -1.06 2.81
N VAL A 44 -3.94 -0.06 2.37
CA VAL A 44 -3.10 0.78 3.25
C VAL A 44 -3.95 1.43 4.34
N THR A 45 -5.03 2.13 3.94
CA THR A 45 -5.98 2.80 4.85
C THR A 45 -6.56 1.83 5.87
N ARG A 46 -7.04 0.67 5.39
CA ARG A 46 -7.65 -0.34 6.27
C ARG A 46 -6.67 -0.85 7.30
N THR A 47 -5.45 -1.18 6.90
CA THR A 47 -4.45 -1.74 7.81
C THR A 47 -3.94 -0.69 8.80
N ALA A 48 -3.72 0.55 8.36
CA ALA A 48 -3.33 1.64 9.25
C ALA A 48 -4.38 1.89 10.33
N GLY A 49 -5.67 1.91 9.97
CA GLY A 49 -6.76 2.08 10.91
C GLY A 49 -6.93 0.91 11.89
N GLU A 50 -6.73 -0.34 11.46
CA GLU A 50 -6.72 -1.51 12.35
C GLU A 50 -5.60 -1.42 13.41
N LEU A 51 -4.50 -0.78 13.07
CA LEU A 51 -3.39 -0.54 14.00
C LEU A 51 -3.54 0.72 14.86
N GLY A 52 -4.67 1.41 14.75
CA GLY A 52 -5.03 2.50 15.64
C GLY A 52 -4.63 3.89 15.15
N ALA A 53 -4.21 4.03 13.90
CA ALA A 53 -4.06 5.33 13.27
C ALA A 53 -5.41 5.89 12.78
N ASP A 54 -5.45 7.18 12.46
CA ASP A 54 -6.53 7.86 11.78
C ASP A 54 -6.11 8.15 10.31
N PRO A 55 -6.28 7.18 9.38
CA PRO A 55 -5.90 7.38 8.00
C PRO A 55 -6.90 8.26 7.26
N ILE A 56 -6.40 9.04 6.29
CA ILE A 56 -7.20 9.90 5.42
C ILE A 56 -6.93 9.49 3.98
N LEU A 57 -7.89 8.78 3.37
CA LEU A 57 -7.77 8.33 1.99
C LEU A 57 -8.15 9.45 1.02
N CYS A 58 -7.20 9.89 0.20
CA CYS A 58 -7.41 10.81 -0.91
C CYS A 58 -7.55 10.01 -2.22
N ALA A 59 -8.72 10.06 -2.86
CA ALA A 59 -9.03 9.22 -4.02
C ALA A 59 -10.05 9.86 -4.98
N PHE A 60 -10.08 9.38 -6.22
CA PHE A 60 -11.14 9.70 -7.18
C PHE A 60 -12.33 8.77 -7.04
N ILE A 61 -13.52 9.30 -7.28
CA ILE A 61 -14.77 8.56 -7.31
C ILE A 61 -15.64 9.01 -8.49
N GLY A 62 -16.09 8.08 -9.32
CA GLY A 62 -16.91 8.43 -10.49
C GLY A 62 -17.55 7.26 -11.20
N GLY A 63 -18.54 7.55 -12.03
CA GLY A 63 -19.31 6.59 -12.79
C GLY A 63 -20.16 5.63 -11.97
N GLU A 64 -20.69 4.60 -12.60
CA GLU A 64 -21.52 3.57 -11.97
C GLU A 64 -20.75 2.81 -10.88
N THR A 65 -19.49 2.48 -11.16
CA THR A 65 -18.61 1.80 -10.20
C THR A 65 -18.30 2.67 -9.00
N GLY A 66 -18.14 3.98 -9.20
CA GLY A 66 -17.97 4.94 -8.10
C GLY A 66 -19.19 5.01 -7.19
N ALA A 67 -20.39 5.00 -7.74
CA ALA A 67 -21.62 5.02 -6.96
C ALA A 67 -21.76 3.77 -6.04
N VAL A 68 -21.21 2.62 -6.45
CA VAL A 68 -21.16 1.42 -5.62
C VAL A 68 -19.99 1.46 -4.63
N LEU A 69 -18.84 2.01 -5.04
CA LEU A 69 -17.64 2.08 -4.21
C LEU A 69 -17.79 3.03 -3.02
N GLU A 70 -18.43 4.18 -3.21
CA GLU A 70 -18.52 5.23 -2.19
C GLU A 70 -19.03 4.69 -0.84
N PRO A 71 -20.18 4.02 -0.73
CA PRO A 71 -20.65 3.48 0.54
C PRO A 71 -19.75 2.35 1.09
N LEU A 72 -19.03 1.63 0.22
CA LEU A 72 -18.07 0.63 0.67
C LEU A 72 -16.79 1.26 1.21
N LEU A 73 -16.38 2.41 0.68
CA LEU A 73 -15.25 3.20 1.21
C LEU A 73 -15.61 3.87 2.53
N GLU A 74 -16.83 4.36 2.69
CA GLU A 74 -17.32 4.95 3.95
C GLU A 74 -17.27 3.98 5.14
N ALA A 75 -17.27 2.67 4.87
CA ALA A 75 -17.10 1.64 5.90
C ALA A 75 -15.62 1.41 6.30
N LEU A 76 -14.66 2.09 5.68
CA LEU A 76 -13.25 2.03 6.07
C LEU A 76 -13.01 2.81 7.37
N PRO A 77 -11.99 2.45 8.15
CA PRO A 77 -11.55 3.30 9.25
C PRO A 77 -10.94 4.61 8.72
N GLY A 78 -11.14 5.69 9.46
CA GLY A 78 -10.56 7.01 9.14
C GLY A 78 -11.47 7.89 8.31
N GLU A 79 -10.88 8.82 7.58
CA GLU A 79 -11.58 9.82 6.80
C GLU A 79 -11.40 9.60 5.29
N LEU A 80 -12.33 10.12 4.49
CA LEU A 80 -12.26 10.08 3.03
C LEU A 80 -12.18 11.52 2.48
N ARG A 81 -11.32 11.72 1.50
CA ARG A 81 -11.26 12.91 0.66
C ARG A 81 -11.46 12.48 -0.78
N LEU A 82 -12.69 12.52 -1.23
CA LEU A 82 -13.09 12.02 -2.55
C LEU A 82 -13.29 13.19 -3.52
N VAL A 83 -12.55 13.16 -4.63
CA VAL A 83 -12.81 14.04 -5.77
C VAL A 83 -13.69 13.30 -6.76
N ARG A 84 -14.86 13.90 -7.07
CA ARG A 84 -15.80 13.32 -8.04
C ARG A 84 -15.30 13.56 -9.45
N THR A 85 -15.28 12.49 -10.25
CA THR A 85 -14.80 12.53 -11.63
C THR A 85 -15.88 12.11 -12.62
N ALA A 86 -15.76 12.59 -13.86
CA ALA A 86 -16.55 12.08 -14.96
C ALA A 86 -16.14 10.64 -15.35
N THR A 87 -14.90 10.27 -15.05
CA THR A 87 -14.33 8.95 -15.33
C THR A 87 -14.80 7.94 -14.30
N ALA A 88 -15.24 6.77 -14.77
CA ALA A 88 -15.65 5.69 -13.89
C ALA A 88 -14.44 5.02 -13.21
N ASN A 89 -14.59 4.63 -11.94
CA ASN A 89 -13.61 3.79 -11.26
C ASN A 89 -13.47 2.43 -11.95
N GLY A 90 -12.30 1.84 -11.82
CA GLY A 90 -12.05 0.49 -12.30
C GLY A 90 -12.90 -0.56 -11.59
N SER A 91 -13.08 -1.72 -12.23
CA SER A 91 -13.76 -2.87 -11.65
C SER A 91 -13.14 -4.18 -12.12
N ALA A 92 -13.23 -5.22 -11.28
CA ALA A 92 -12.80 -6.56 -11.65
C ALA A 92 -13.78 -7.62 -11.12
N VAL A 93 -14.04 -8.63 -11.93
CA VAL A 93 -14.77 -9.83 -11.53
C VAL A 93 -13.77 -10.97 -11.38
N VAL A 94 -13.76 -11.57 -10.21
CA VAL A 94 -12.75 -12.56 -9.80
C VAL A 94 -13.44 -13.84 -9.37
N ASP A 95 -13.08 -14.95 -10.01
CA ASP A 95 -13.51 -16.29 -9.64
C ASP A 95 -12.48 -16.92 -8.69
N ARG A 96 -12.94 -17.39 -7.54
CA ARG A 96 -12.16 -18.08 -6.51
C ARG A 96 -12.76 -19.45 -6.12
N ARG A 97 -13.73 -19.92 -6.86
CA ARG A 97 -14.43 -21.17 -6.54
C ARG A 97 -13.52 -22.40 -6.51
N GLN A 98 -12.39 -22.36 -7.19
CA GLN A 98 -11.40 -23.45 -7.20
C GLN A 98 -10.21 -23.20 -6.27
N GLY A 99 -10.29 -22.19 -5.37
CA GLY A 99 -9.22 -21.84 -4.44
C GLY A 99 -8.13 -20.94 -5.02
N GLU A 100 -8.05 -20.80 -6.34
CA GLU A 100 -7.14 -19.90 -7.05
C GLU A 100 -7.87 -18.61 -7.46
N ARG A 101 -7.12 -17.53 -7.58
CA ARG A 101 -7.65 -16.25 -8.06
C ARG A 101 -7.60 -16.20 -9.58
N ARG A 102 -8.75 -16.27 -10.24
CA ARG A 102 -8.89 -16.10 -11.69
C ARG A 102 -9.67 -14.82 -11.99
N VAL A 103 -9.05 -13.88 -12.66
CA VAL A 103 -9.75 -12.68 -13.17
C VAL A 103 -10.56 -13.10 -14.40
N LEU A 104 -11.87 -12.97 -14.30
CA LEU A 104 -12.80 -13.26 -15.42
C LEU A 104 -12.94 -12.06 -16.36
N ALA A 105 -13.00 -10.86 -15.77
CA ALA A 105 -13.08 -9.61 -16.49
C ALA A 105 -12.51 -8.49 -15.62
N ALA A 106 -11.87 -7.51 -16.24
CA ALA A 106 -11.44 -6.30 -15.57
C ALA A 106 -11.57 -5.10 -16.52
N ARG A 107 -11.99 -3.98 -15.95
CA ARG A 107 -11.88 -2.66 -16.56
C ARG A 107 -11.10 -1.78 -15.59
N TRP A 108 -10.08 -1.14 -16.09
CA TRP A 108 -9.29 -0.18 -15.33
C TRP A 108 -9.89 1.23 -15.48
N SER A 109 -9.57 2.12 -14.54
CA SER A 109 -9.92 3.53 -14.63
C SER A 109 -9.21 4.16 -15.82
N ASP A 110 -9.94 4.96 -16.59
CA ASP A 110 -9.36 5.82 -17.62
C ASP A 110 -8.69 7.05 -16.97
N PRO A 111 -7.84 7.79 -17.70
CA PRO A 111 -7.28 9.05 -17.21
C PRO A 111 -8.35 10.04 -16.77
N VAL A 112 -8.08 10.76 -15.69
CA VAL A 112 -8.94 11.83 -15.19
C VAL A 112 -8.50 13.19 -15.76
N SER A 113 -9.37 14.18 -15.70
CA SER A 113 -9.04 15.51 -16.22
C SER A 113 -8.00 16.23 -15.35
N ARG A 114 -7.30 17.20 -15.93
CA ARG A 114 -6.31 18.00 -15.22
C ARG A 114 -6.89 18.70 -13.98
N HIS A 115 -8.09 19.26 -14.07
CA HIS A 115 -8.72 19.94 -12.94
C HIS A 115 -9.02 18.99 -11.80
N GLU A 116 -9.51 17.78 -12.11
CA GLU A 116 -9.75 16.75 -11.09
C GLU A 116 -8.42 16.30 -10.43
N ILE A 117 -7.34 16.24 -11.20
CA ILE A 117 -5.99 15.95 -10.68
C ILE A 117 -5.54 17.06 -9.73
N ASP A 118 -5.61 18.32 -10.19
CA ASP A 118 -5.20 19.49 -9.41
C ASP A 118 -5.99 19.56 -8.08
N ASP A 119 -7.29 19.25 -8.09
CA ASP A 119 -8.13 19.19 -6.90
C ASP A 119 -7.65 18.11 -5.93
N LEU A 120 -7.43 16.89 -6.41
CA LEU A 120 -7.00 15.78 -5.54
C LEU A 120 -5.60 16.00 -4.97
N VAL A 121 -4.67 16.51 -5.77
CA VAL A 121 -3.30 16.84 -5.34
C VAL A 121 -3.33 17.93 -4.28
N SER A 122 -4.12 18.99 -4.49
CA SER A 122 -4.26 20.07 -3.51
C SER A 122 -4.80 19.57 -2.17
N ILE A 123 -5.81 18.71 -2.22
CA ILE A 123 -6.38 18.08 -1.01
C ILE A 123 -5.33 17.18 -0.34
N ALA A 124 -4.64 16.33 -1.11
CA ALA A 124 -3.64 15.42 -0.57
C ALA A 124 -2.45 16.18 0.07
N CYS A 125 -1.99 17.27 -0.55
CA CYS A 125 -1.00 18.15 0.05
C CYS A 125 -1.47 18.77 1.36
N ALA A 126 -2.71 19.28 1.41
CA ALA A 126 -3.26 19.86 2.64
C ALA A 126 -3.37 18.82 3.78
N GLU A 127 -3.84 17.61 3.49
CA GLU A 127 -3.92 16.54 4.48
C GLU A 127 -2.53 16.06 4.91
N THR A 128 -1.54 16.06 4.00
CA THR A 128 -0.14 15.74 4.35
C THR A 128 0.41 16.67 5.42
N LEU A 129 0.15 17.98 5.31
CA LEU A 129 0.61 18.97 6.30
C LEU A 129 0.01 18.76 7.70
N GLY A 130 -1.13 18.11 7.79
CA GLY A 130 -1.81 17.79 9.05
C GLY A 130 -1.57 16.37 9.56
N SER A 131 -0.66 15.62 8.93
CA SER A 131 -0.40 14.21 9.21
C SER A 131 1.01 13.95 9.71
N GLU A 132 1.19 12.87 10.46
CA GLU A 132 2.49 12.39 10.93
C GLU A 132 3.25 11.61 9.84
N VAL A 133 2.54 11.03 8.84
CA VAL A 133 3.12 10.28 7.73
C VAL A 133 2.29 10.49 6.47
N LEU A 134 2.94 10.55 5.31
CA LEU A 134 2.34 10.42 3.99
C LEU A 134 2.60 9.01 3.43
N ALA A 135 1.56 8.28 3.07
CA ALA A 135 1.65 7.05 2.29
C ALA A 135 1.18 7.31 0.86
N VAL A 136 2.06 7.05 -0.11
CA VAL A 136 1.80 7.25 -1.53
C VAL A 136 1.78 5.91 -2.23
N CYS A 137 0.67 5.55 -2.81
CA CYS A 137 0.50 4.31 -3.55
C CYS A 137 -0.29 4.53 -4.83
N GLY A 138 -0.03 3.72 -5.83
CA GLY A 138 -0.64 3.88 -7.15
C GLY A 138 0.33 3.53 -8.27
N GLY A 139 0.20 4.26 -9.41
CA GLY A 139 0.95 3.94 -10.61
C GLY A 139 0.40 2.74 -11.37
N TYR A 140 -0.61 2.06 -10.81
CA TYR A 140 -1.32 0.99 -11.51
C TYR A 140 -2.84 1.15 -11.35
N PRO A 141 -3.61 1.16 -12.47
CA PRO A 141 -3.09 1.20 -13.84
C PRO A 141 -2.31 2.50 -14.12
N ALA A 142 -1.32 2.41 -14.98
CA ALA A 142 -0.54 3.57 -15.40
C ALA A 142 -1.44 4.59 -16.12
N GLY A 143 -1.13 5.89 -15.95
CA GLY A 143 -1.77 6.98 -16.69
C GLY A 143 -3.12 7.46 -16.14
N VAL A 144 -3.59 6.99 -15.01
CA VAL A 144 -4.77 7.59 -14.34
C VAL A 144 -4.45 9.00 -13.87
N VAL A 145 -3.29 9.18 -13.26
CA VAL A 145 -2.68 10.46 -12.98
C VAL A 145 -1.29 10.54 -13.62
N PRO A 146 -0.76 11.73 -13.95
CA PRO A 146 0.61 11.89 -14.44
C PRO A 146 1.64 11.40 -13.40
N ASP A 147 2.72 10.81 -13.88
CA ASP A 147 3.78 10.28 -13.01
C ASP A 147 4.44 11.35 -12.14
N THR A 148 4.46 12.61 -12.59
CA THR A 148 5.00 13.76 -11.86
C THR A 148 4.26 14.06 -10.55
N VAL A 149 2.98 13.69 -10.44
CA VAL A 149 2.17 13.91 -9.23
C VAL A 149 2.77 13.23 -8.00
N TYR A 150 3.32 12.04 -8.17
CA TYR A 150 3.90 11.27 -7.06
C TYR A 150 5.15 11.96 -6.49
N GLY A 151 6.00 12.49 -7.35
CA GLY A 151 7.17 13.28 -6.94
C GLY A 151 6.77 14.60 -6.24
N GLU A 152 5.74 15.28 -6.73
CA GLU A 152 5.22 16.53 -6.13
C GLU A 152 4.72 16.30 -4.69
N LEU A 153 4.01 15.23 -4.44
CA LEU A 153 3.52 14.85 -3.10
C LEU A 153 4.68 14.54 -2.15
N VAL A 154 5.66 13.75 -2.60
CA VAL A 154 6.86 13.44 -1.82
C VAL A 154 7.67 14.70 -1.51
N ALA A 155 7.87 15.58 -2.50
CA ALA A 155 8.56 16.85 -2.30
C ALA A 155 7.84 17.76 -1.29
N THR A 156 6.51 17.80 -1.33
CA THR A 156 5.69 18.53 -0.36
C THR A 156 5.85 17.99 1.05
N ALA A 157 5.79 16.67 1.22
CA ALA A 157 6.00 16.01 2.50
C ALA A 157 7.40 16.34 3.06
N ARG A 158 8.43 16.14 2.25
CA ARG A 158 9.83 16.42 2.63
C ARG A 158 10.06 17.87 3.03
N ALA A 159 9.52 18.83 2.27
CA ALA A 159 9.66 20.26 2.57
C ALA A 159 9.05 20.64 3.93
N ASN A 160 8.12 19.84 4.45
CA ASN A 160 7.41 20.08 5.70
C ASN A 160 7.80 19.09 6.81
N GLY A 161 8.83 18.28 6.60
CA GLY A 161 9.33 17.32 7.59
C GLY A 161 8.36 16.16 7.89
N VAL A 162 7.45 15.85 6.96
CA VAL A 162 6.52 14.71 7.06
C VAL A 162 7.16 13.49 6.39
N PRO A 163 7.43 12.40 7.10
CA PRO A 163 7.96 11.18 6.51
C PRO A 163 7.03 10.62 5.43
N SER A 164 7.63 10.19 4.30
CA SER A 164 6.91 9.67 3.15
C SER A 164 7.26 8.22 2.85
N PHE A 165 6.23 7.40 2.67
CA PHE A 165 6.29 5.99 2.34
C PHE A 165 5.68 5.77 0.96
N VAL A 166 6.41 5.17 0.03
CA VAL A 166 5.93 4.95 -1.33
C VAL A 166 5.92 3.48 -1.73
N ASP A 167 4.84 3.07 -2.42
CA ASP A 167 4.72 1.77 -3.12
C ASP A 167 4.25 2.06 -4.54
N LEU A 168 5.20 2.21 -5.44
CA LEU A 168 4.98 2.64 -6.82
C LEU A 168 5.69 1.71 -7.81
N SER A 169 5.16 1.65 -9.04
CA SER A 169 5.82 1.04 -10.19
C SER A 169 6.41 2.11 -11.10
N SER A 170 7.34 1.72 -11.96
CA SER A 170 7.80 2.62 -13.03
C SER A 170 6.65 2.97 -14.00
N PRO A 171 6.64 4.21 -14.55
CA PRO A 171 7.62 5.29 -14.36
C PRO A 171 7.35 6.18 -13.13
N SER A 172 6.22 6.01 -12.43
CA SER A 172 5.84 6.86 -11.29
C SER A 172 6.86 6.83 -10.14
N LEU A 173 7.59 5.72 -9.99
CA LEU A 173 8.63 5.57 -8.98
C LEU A 173 9.81 6.54 -9.22
N ASP A 174 10.17 6.81 -10.47
CA ASP A 174 11.32 7.65 -10.79
C ASP A 174 11.14 9.08 -10.26
N GLY A 175 9.99 9.70 -10.52
CA GLY A 175 9.68 11.04 -10.00
C GLY A 175 9.62 11.09 -8.47
N ALA A 176 9.13 10.02 -7.82
CA ALA A 176 9.13 9.93 -6.37
C ALA A 176 10.56 9.82 -5.81
N LEU A 177 11.43 9.02 -6.44
CA LEU A 177 12.84 8.88 -6.05
C LEU A 177 13.61 10.19 -6.17
N GLU A 178 13.42 10.95 -7.25
CA GLU A 178 14.03 12.29 -7.41
C GLU A 178 13.64 13.25 -6.29
N ALA A 179 12.43 13.14 -5.77
CA ALA A 179 11.93 13.93 -4.65
C ALA A 179 12.47 13.49 -3.28
N GLY A 180 12.99 12.27 -3.16
CA GLY A 180 13.64 11.73 -1.98
C GLY A 180 12.65 11.23 -0.92
N PRO A 181 11.91 10.13 -1.16
CA PRO A 181 11.02 9.53 -0.17
C PRO A 181 11.81 8.89 0.98
N ASP A 182 11.25 8.91 2.19
CA ASP A 182 11.91 8.31 3.36
C ASP A 182 11.95 6.78 3.26
N VAL A 183 10.89 6.16 2.72
CA VAL A 183 10.82 4.72 2.55
C VAL A 183 10.24 4.37 1.18
N VAL A 184 10.95 3.56 0.43
CA VAL A 184 10.45 2.86 -0.77
C VAL A 184 10.18 1.41 -0.40
N LYS A 185 8.92 1.01 -0.40
CA LYS A 185 8.54 -0.40 -0.34
C LYS A 185 8.17 -0.85 -1.76
N ILE A 186 8.82 -1.90 -2.24
CA ILE A 186 8.66 -2.40 -3.60
C ILE A 186 8.69 -3.93 -3.57
N ASN A 187 8.04 -4.59 -4.52
CA ASN A 187 8.19 -6.03 -4.63
C ASN A 187 9.27 -6.41 -5.65
N ASP A 188 9.64 -7.69 -5.67
CA ASP A 188 10.71 -8.26 -6.50
C ASP A 188 10.52 -8.01 -8.00
N TRP A 189 9.30 -8.18 -8.54
CA TRP A 189 9.05 -7.98 -9.96
C TRP A 189 9.03 -6.48 -10.33
N GLN A 190 8.49 -5.60 -9.51
CA GLN A 190 8.53 -4.15 -9.72
C GLN A 190 9.97 -3.63 -9.71
N LEU A 191 10.79 -4.15 -8.79
CA LEU A 191 12.20 -3.81 -8.72
C LEU A 191 12.95 -4.27 -9.97
N ALA A 192 12.71 -5.51 -10.44
CA ALA A 192 13.31 -6.03 -11.67
C ALA A 192 12.88 -5.23 -12.91
N GLU A 193 11.62 -4.78 -12.97
CA GLU A 193 11.10 -3.90 -14.00
C GLU A 193 11.81 -2.54 -13.98
N TRP A 194 11.91 -1.90 -12.80
CA TRP A 194 12.59 -0.62 -12.63
C TRP A 194 14.08 -0.70 -13.02
N LEU A 195 14.74 -1.79 -12.65
CA LEU A 195 16.14 -2.04 -13.01
C LEU A 195 16.33 -2.46 -14.47
N SER A 196 15.25 -2.81 -15.19
CA SER A 196 15.28 -3.47 -16.50
C SER A 196 16.18 -4.72 -16.51
N ALA A 197 16.24 -5.43 -15.38
CA ALA A 197 17.07 -6.61 -15.18
C ALA A 197 16.53 -7.50 -14.06
N PRO A 198 16.63 -8.84 -14.21
CA PRO A 198 16.25 -9.76 -13.14
C PRO A 198 17.17 -9.62 -11.93
N VAL A 199 16.61 -9.77 -10.74
CA VAL A 199 17.33 -9.74 -9.47
C VAL A 199 17.20 -11.10 -8.79
N ASP A 200 18.32 -11.70 -8.41
CA ASP A 200 18.38 -12.98 -7.72
C ASP A 200 19.60 -13.09 -6.78
N GLY A 201 19.57 -14.04 -5.87
CA GLY A 201 20.69 -14.40 -4.99
C GLY A 201 21.36 -13.20 -4.33
N ALA A 202 22.68 -13.08 -4.50
CA ALA A 202 23.48 -12.01 -3.88
C ALA A 202 23.22 -10.59 -4.46
N ARG A 203 22.42 -10.47 -5.51
CA ARG A 203 22.11 -9.18 -6.16
C ARG A 203 21.04 -8.35 -5.46
N TRP A 204 20.33 -8.90 -4.47
CA TRP A 204 19.24 -8.19 -3.76
C TRP A 204 19.75 -6.95 -3.02
N ARG A 205 20.85 -7.06 -2.26
CA ARG A 205 21.41 -5.90 -1.52
C ARG A 205 21.91 -4.81 -2.48
N PRO A 206 22.73 -5.09 -3.50
CA PRO A 206 23.08 -4.09 -4.51
C PRO A 206 21.89 -3.45 -5.23
N ALA A 207 20.82 -4.21 -5.46
CA ALA A 207 19.60 -3.68 -6.06
C ALA A 207 18.87 -2.70 -5.13
N ALA A 208 18.79 -3.00 -3.82
CA ALA A 208 18.27 -2.09 -2.82
C ALA A 208 19.12 -0.81 -2.70
N GLU A 209 20.44 -0.95 -2.71
CA GLU A 209 21.38 0.17 -2.66
C GLU A 209 21.23 1.12 -3.88
N ARG A 210 20.78 0.60 -5.03
CA ARG A 210 20.45 1.45 -6.19
C ARG A 210 19.21 2.33 -5.93
N LEU A 211 18.22 1.85 -5.20
CA LEU A 211 17.08 2.68 -4.79
C LEU A 211 17.53 3.80 -3.84
N LEU A 212 18.42 3.50 -2.90
CA LEU A 212 19.00 4.51 -2.01
C LEU A 212 19.82 5.54 -2.80
N ALA A 213 20.63 5.09 -3.74
CA ALA A 213 21.41 5.98 -4.60
C ALA A 213 20.53 6.85 -5.52
N ALA A 214 19.32 6.39 -5.84
CA ALA A 214 18.34 7.14 -6.62
C ALA A 214 17.51 8.13 -5.79
N GLY A 215 17.66 8.13 -4.44
CA GLY A 215 17.03 9.12 -3.58
C GLY A 215 16.23 8.56 -2.39
N ALA A 216 15.96 7.26 -2.32
CA ALA A 216 15.23 6.69 -1.20
C ALA A 216 16.05 6.76 0.11
N GLY A 217 15.41 7.12 1.24
CA GLY A 217 16.04 7.05 2.57
C GLY A 217 16.20 5.62 3.07
N ALA A 218 15.22 4.76 2.76
CA ALA A 218 15.23 3.33 3.04
C ALA A 218 14.56 2.55 1.90
N ALA A 219 14.96 1.29 1.70
CA ALA A 219 14.36 0.39 0.73
C ALA A 219 13.87 -0.89 1.43
N VAL A 220 12.63 -1.30 1.16
CA VAL A 220 12.05 -2.56 1.63
C VAL A 220 11.58 -3.36 0.41
N ILE A 221 12.27 -4.45 0.12
CA ILE A 221 11.98 -5.31 -1.03
C ILE A 221 11.25 -6.56 -0.55
N THR A 222 9.98 -6.72 -0.93
CA THR A 222 9.20 -7.91 -0.63
C THR A 222 9.34 -8.96 -1.71
N ARG A 223 9.46 -10.23 -1.31
CA ARG A 223 9.72 -11.37 -2.20
C ARG A 223 8.69 -12.48 -2.00
N ALA A 224 7.41 -12.10 -2.02
CA ALA A 224 6.28 -13.01 -1.79
C ALA A 224 6.39 -13.77 -0.44
N GLY A 225 6.57 -15.08 -0.45
CA GLY A 225 6.74 -15.92 0.75
C GLY A 225 8.17 -16.03 1.25
N GLU A 226 9.16 -15.45 0.52
CA GLU A 226 10.55 -15.41 0.93
C GLU A 226 10.78 -14.22 1.88
N PRO A 227 11.88 -14.25 2.68
CA PRO A 227 12.22 -13.13 3.55
C PRO A 227 12.35 -11.82 2.78
N ALA A 228 11.77 -10.74 3.27
CA ALA A 228 11.97 -9.42 2.68
C ALA A 228 13.37 -8.90 3.04
N LEU A 229 13.92 -8.04 2.19
CA LEU A 229 15.15 -7.30 2.46
C LEU A 229 14.82 -5.86 2.79
N ALA A 230 15.33 -5.36 3.90
CA ALA A 230 15.27 -3.94 4.25
C ALA A 230 16.69 -3.37 4.32
N VAL A 231 16.91 -2.17 3.75
CA VAL A 231 18.19 -1.47 3.78
C VAL A 231 17.96 -0.01 4.17
N ARG A 232 18.71 0.48 5.16
CA ARG A 232 18.67 1.87 5.63
C ARG A 232 19.98 2.24 6.30
N ASP A 233 20.50 3.43 6.06
CA ASP A 233 21.69 4.00 6.73
C ASP A 233 22.93 3.08 6.71
N GLY A 234 23.11 2.31 5.63
CA GLY A 234 24.19 1.34 5.47
C GLY A 234 23.97 -0.02 6.16
N GLU A 235 22.94 -0.13 6.99
CA GLU A 235 22.52 -1.37 7.63
C GLU A 235 21.52 -2.13 6.75
N ALA A 236 21.50 -3.45 6.89
CA ALA A 236 20.55 -4.29 6.17
C ALA A 236 19.95 -5.36 7.09
N TRP A 237 18.70 -5.69 6.83
CA TRP A 237 17.96 -6.72 7.58
C TRP A 237 17.24 -7.67 6.63
N GLU A 238 17.28 -8.93 6.98
CA GLU A 238 16.36 -9.92 6.44
C GLU A 238 15.15 -10.01 7.37
N VAL A 239 13.97 -9.75 6.82
CA VAL A 239 12.68 -9.79 7.56
C VAL A 239 11.99 -11.09 7.19
N VAL A 240 12.01 -12.07 8.09
CA VAL A 240 11.51 -13.42 7.86
C VAL A 240 10.08 -13.53 8.39
N PRO A 241 9.07 -13.59 7.51
CA PRO A 241 7.68 -13.77 7.93
C PRO A 241 7.46 -15.20 8.43
N PRO A 242 6.43 -15.45 9.26
CA PRO A 242 6.05 -16.80 9.62
C PRO A 242 5.64 -17.61 8.39
N ARG A 243 5.98 -18.90 8.35
CA ARG A 243 5.60 -19.80 7.25
C ARG A 243 4.10 -20.10 7.30
N LEU A 244 3.41 -19.80 6.20
CA LEU A 244 1.98 -20.01 6.04
C LEU A 244 1.73 -20.84 4.78
N GLU A 245 0.97 -21.93 4.90
CA GLU A 245 0.78 -22.88 3.80
C GLU A 245 -0.29 -22.46 2.80
N ARG A 246 -1.32 -21.76 3.27
CA ARG A 246 -2.49 -21.38 2.44
C ARG A 246 -2.90 -19.94 2.69
N GLY A 247 -3.17 -19.22 1.62
CA GLY A 247 -3.64 -17.84 1.69
C GLY A 247 -3.59 -17.12 0.34
N PHE A 248 -3.84 -15.82 0.39
CA PHE A 248 -3.93 -14.99 -0.81
C PHE A 248 -2.94 -13.83 -0.74
N ARG A 249 -2.12 -13.70 -1.77
CA ARG A 249 -1.03 -12.70 -1.80
C ARG A 249 -1.51 -11.26 -2.05
N GLN A 250 -2.74 -11.10 -2.53
CA GLN A 250 -3.23 -9.78 -2.91
C GLN A 250 -3.45 -8.90 -1.68
N GLY A 251 -2.89 -7.68 -1.71
CA GLY A 251 -2.97 -6.72 -0.62
C GLY A 251 -1.97 -6.94 0.52
N CYS A 252 -1.13 -7.99 0.48
CA CYS A 252 -0.14 -8.24 1.54
C CYS A 252 0.92 -7.13 1.59
N GLY A 253 1.42 -6.70 0.42
CA GLY A 253 2.36 -5.59 0.33
C GLY A 253 1.77 -4.27 0.80
N ASP A 254 0.51 -4.01 0.44
CA ASP A 254 -0.20 -2.80 0.86
C ASP A 254 -0.49 -2.81 2.36
N SER A 255 -0.84 -3.98 2.91
CA SER A 255 -0.99 -4.15 4.37
C SER A 255 0.33 -3.93 5.10
N MET A 256 1.46 -4.37 4.53
CA MET A 256 2.78 -4.07 5.07
C MET A 256 3.06 -2.57 5.07
N LEU A 257 2.81 -1.87 3.95
CA LEU A 257 3.01 -0.42 3.84
C LEU A 257 2.16 0.33 4.87
N GLY A 258 0.86 0.00 4.97
CA GLY A 258 -0.06 0.62 5.93
C GLY A 258 0.36 0.41 7.38
N ALA A 259 0.87 -0.79 7.70
CA ALA A 259 1.37 -1.10 9.04
C ALA A 259 2.68 -0.35 9.35
N MET A 260 3.61 -0.27 8.40
CA MET A 260 4.84 0.49 8.55
C MET A 260 4.56 1.99 8.72
N ALA A 261 3.62 2.54 7.96
CA ALA A 261 3.20 3.93 8.11
C ALA A 261 2.57 4.19 9.50
N ALA A 262 1.71 3.28 9.98
CA ALA A 262 1.05 3.41 11.28
C ALA A 262 2.03 3.35 12.46
N THR A 263 2.98 2.41 12.44
CA THR A 263 3.99 2.28 13.49
C THR A 263 4.96 3.48 13.49
N THR A 264 5.35 3.96 12.33
CA THR A 264 6.19 5.17 12.21
C THR A 264 5.45 6.41 12.71
N ALA A 265 4.18 6.57 12.33
CA ALA A 265 3.34 7.68 12.82
C ALA A 265 3.13 7.65 14.34
N ALA A 266 3.15 6.45 14.95
CA ALA A 266 3.14 6.27 16.39
C ALA A 266 4.50 6.51 17.08
N GLY A 267 5.56 6.82 16.31
CA GLY A 267 6.91 7.08 16.83
C GLY A 267 7.68 5.81 17.22
N GLU A 268 7.27 4.65 16.73
CA GLU A 268 7.97 3.39 17.01
C GLU A 268 9.28 3.28 16.21
N ALA A 269 10.21 2.44 16.69
CA ALA A 269 11.49 2.21 16.04
C ALA A 269 11.34 1.55 14.66
N TRP A 270 12.33 1.76 13.79
CA TRP A 270 12.37 1.20 12.45
C TRP A 270 12.23 -0.33 12.42
N GLU A 271 12.94 -1.02 13.30
CA GLU A 271 12.91 -2.48 13.42
C GLU A 271 11.50 -2.96 13.79
N ARG A 272 10.82 -2.26 14.67
CA ARG A 272 9.44 -2.57 15.03
C ARG A 272 8.50 -2.36 13.83
N SER A 273 8.72 -1.31 13.06
CA SER A 273 7.98 -1.03 11.82
C SER A 273 8.13 -2.17 10.80
N LEU A 274 9.34 -2.71 10.62
CA LEU A 274 9.59 -3.87 9.77
C LEU A 274 8.86 -5.13 10.26
N VAL A 275 8.93 -5.42 11.55
CA VAL A 275 8.30 -6.60 12.18
C VAL A 275 6.77 -6.52 12.05
N VAL A 276 6.15 -5.40 12.43
CA VAL A 276 4.70 -5.22 12.35
C VAL A 276 4.23 -5.20 10.89
N GLY A 277 5.03 -4.59 10.00
CA GLY A 277 4.76 -4.61 8.56
C GLY A 277 4.71 -6.03 7.98
N ALA A 278 5.71 -6.86 8.28
CA ALA A 278 5.74 -8.25 7.83
C ALA A 278 4.59 -9.08 8.43
N ALA A 279 4.27 -8.87 9.71
CA ALA A 279 3.14 -9.50 10.37
C ALA A 279 1.79 -9.12 9.74
N ALA A 280 1.61 -7.84 9.37
CA ALA A 280 0.41 -7.37 8.69
C ALA A 280 0.26 -7.99 7.29
N GLY A 281 1.35 -8.09 6.54
CA GLY A 281 1.37 -8.83 5.28
C GLY A 281 0.99 -10.30 5.43
N ALA A 282 1.53 -10.97 6.45
CA ALA A 282 1.21 -12.36 6.78
C ALA A 282 -0.25 -12.52 7.26
N ALA A 283 -0.75 -11.60 8.08
CA ALA A 283 -2.15 -11.60 8.53
C ALA A 283 -3.13 -11.39 7.36
N CYS A 284 -2.78 -10.50 6.42
CA CYS A 284 -3.53 -10.32 5.18
C CYS A 284 -3.57 -11.59 4.34
N PHE A 285 -2.43 -12.31 4.22
CA PHE A 285 -2.33 -13.56 3.48
C PHE A 285 -3.28 -14.65 3.98
N LEU A 286 -3.49 -14.76 5.29
CA LEU A 286 -4.37 -15.76 5.91
C LEU A 286 -5.86 -15.52 5.66
N ARG A 287 -6.26 -14.33 5.22
CA ARG A 287 -7.68 -14.01 5.04
C ARG A 287 -8.16 -14.32 3.63
N GLN A 288 -9.34 -14.91 3.55
CA GLN A 288 -10.05 -15.07 2.28
C GLN A 288 -10.56 -13.73 1.74
N GLY A 289 -10.85 -12.77 2.60
CA GLY A 289 -11.24 -11.42 2.23
C GLY A 289 -10.04 -10.58 1.76
N LEU A 290 -10.31 -9.59 0.90
CA LEU A 290 -9.29 -8.75 0.30
C LEU A 290 -8.66 -7.78 1.33
N GLY A 291 -7.36 -7.84 1.46
CA GLY A 291 -6.54 -6.83 2.15
C GLY A 291 -6.98 -6.47 3.57
N SER A 292 -7.45 -7.44 4.37
CA SER A 292 -7.98 -7.16 5.69
C SER A 292 -7.26 -7.97 6.78
N ALA A 293 -6.16 -7.42 7.27
CA ALA A 293 -5.52 -7.92 8.49
C ALA A 293 -6.25 -7.40 9.74
N LYS A 294 -6.36 -8.23 10.78
CA LYS A 294 -6.94 -7.82 12.07
C LYS A 294 -5.83 -7.62 13.09
N ARG A 295 -5.92 -6.57 13.92
CA ARG A 295 -4.91 -6.20 14.90
C ARG A 295 -4.44 -7.38 15.75
N GLY A 296 -5.36 -8.10 16.39
CA GLY A 296 -4.98 -9.24 17.24
C GLY A 296 -4.21 -10.34 16.50
N VAL A 297 -4.50 -10.55 15.20
CA VAL A 297 -3.74 -11.49 14.37
C VAL A 297 -2.38 -10.92 14.00
N ILE A 298 -2.30 -9.61 13.71
CA ILE A 298 -1.02 -8.94 13.46
C ILE A 298 -0.11 -9.04 14.68
N ASP A 299 -0.63 -8.74 15.87
CA ASP A 299 0.13 -8.77 17.12
C ASP A 299 0.67 -10.18 17.41
N GLU A 300 -0.15 -11.24 17.25
CA GLU A 300 0.29 -12.63 17.42
C GLU A 300 1.35 -13.06 16.38
N LEU A 301 1.18 -12.64 15.11
CA LEU A 301 2.15 -12.97 14.07
C LEU A 301 3.44 -12.17 14.21
N ALA A 302 3.40 -10.97 14.76
CA ALA A 302 4.59 -10.16 15.00
C ALA A 302 5.58 -10.83 15.97
N GLU A 303 5.10 -11.64 16.92
CA GLU A 303 5.95 -12.44 17.80
C GLU A 303 6.70 -13.56 17.08
N ARG A 304 6.29 -13.89 15.86
CA ARG A 304 6.85 -14.98 15.02
C ARG A 304 7.66 -14.47 13.84
N VAL A 305 7.72 -13.15 13.65
CA VAL A 305 8.60 -12.52 12.65
C VAL A 305 10.02 -12.50 13.20
N GLU A 306 10.97 -13.02 12.42
CA GLU A 306 12.39 -12.91 12.77
C GLU A 306 13.01 -11.75 11.98
N LEU A 307 13.69 -10.85 12.70
CA LEU A 307 14.49 -9.79 12.09
C LEU A 307 15.98 -10.15 12.23
N ARG A 308 16.65 -10.40 11.11
CA ARG A 308 18.05 -10.82 11.08
C ARG A 308 18.91 -9.72 10.48
N PRO A 309 19.83 -9.11 11.25
CA PRO A 309 20.81 -8.18 10.68
C PRO A 309 21.68 -8.91 9.67
N LEU A 310 21.92 -8.25 8.53
CA LEU A 310 22.86 -8.71 7.51
C LEU A 310 24.12 -7.85 7.61
N GLY A 311 25.25 -8.48 7.90
CA GLY A 311 26.54 -7.81 8.04
C GLY A 311 27.03 -7.13 6.74
#